data_76250c960757e00942a495e73a993f22
#
_entry.id   76250c960757e00942a495e73a993f22
#
_cell.length_a   1.000
_cell.length_b   1.000
_cell.length_c   1.000
_cell.angle_alpha   90.00
_cell.angle_beta   90.00
_cell.angle_gamma   90.00
#
_symmetry.space_group_name_H-M   'P 1'
#
loop_
_entity.id
_entity.type
_entity.pdbx_description
1 polymer ?
#
loop_
_entity_poly.entity_id
_entity_poly.type
_entity_poly.pdbx_seq_one_letter_code
_entity_poly.pdbx_strand_id
1 'polypeptide(L)'
;MEKEEKLKALDAALSQIEKEYGKGAVMRLGDPANRMNVETIPTGSLSLDIALGLGGIPKGRVVEIYGPESSGKTTVTLHMIAEVQKRGGIAGFIDAEHALDPVYAKNIGVDIDNLYISQPDNGEQALEITETMVRSGAVDIVVIDSVAALVPKDEIDGNMGDTHVGLQARLMSQALRKLTAVISKTNCTVVFINQLREKVGVMFGSPETTTGGRALKFYSSVRLDVRRIESIKQNGEVIGNRTRVKVVKNKVAPPFKNAEFDIMFGQGISREGDILDLAADNNVIIKSGAWYTYNGERIGQGRENTKQYLKDNPNVCVEVEGKVRELFNLPE
;
A
#
# COMPACT_ATOMS: atom_id res chain seq x y z
N MET A 1 -43.23 14.61 -19.36
CA MET A 1 -42.81 15.29 -18.13
C MET A 1 -41.72 16.30 -18.51
N GLU A 2 -41.99 17.56 -18.32
CA GLU A 2 -40.98 18.60 -18.49
C GLU A 2 -39.84 18.46 -17.48
N LYS A 3 -38.68 19.00 -17.78
CA LYS A 3 -37.47 18.90 -16.91
C LYS A 3 -37.73 19.38 -15.48
N GLU A 4 -38.58 20.39 -15.35
CA GLU A 4 -38.96 21.00 -14.05
C GLU A 4 -39.82 20.09 -13.18
N GLU A 5 -40.76 19.37 -13.80
CA GLU A 5 -41.61 18.37 -13.10
C GLU A 5 -40.77 17.17 -12.62
N LYS A 6 -39.77 16.75 -13.44
CA LYS A 6 -38.83 15.67 -13.04
C LYS A 6 -37.97 16.10 -11.85
N LEU A 7 -37.51 17.35 -11.80
CA LEU A 7 -36.71 17.87 -10.69
C LEU A 7 -37.55 17.95 -9.39
N LYS A 8 -38.78 18.45 -9.46
CA LYS A 8 -39.70 18.47 -8.28
C LYS A 8 -39.97 17.06 -7.73
N ALA A 9 -40.22 16.10 -8.62
CA ALA A 9 -40.42 14.70 -8.21
C ALA A 9 -39.15 14.10 -7.58
N LEU A 10 -37.99 14.42 -8.12
CA LEU A 10 -36.70 13.98 -7.56
C LEU A 10 -36.42 14.60 -6.19
N ASP A 11 -36.68 15.90 -6.00
CA ASP A 11 -36.48 16.59 -4.72
C ASP A 11 -37.40 16.01 -3.62
N ALA A 12 -38.64 15.65 -3.96
CA ALA A 12 -39.55 14.96 -3.04
C ALA A 12 -38.99 13.58 -2.64
N ALA A 13 -38.48 12.80 -3.61
CA ALA A 13 -37.89 11.49 -3.34
C ALA A 13 -36.60 11.63 -2.50
N LEU A 14 -35.73 12.62 -2.77
CA LEU A 14 -34.53 12.89 -1.98
C LEU A 14 -34.88 13.23 -0.53
N SER A 15 -35.90 14.08 -0.32
CA SER A 15 -36.37 14.43 1.02
C SER A 15 -36.92 13.20 1.79
N GLN A 16 -37.56 12.26 1.10
CA GLN A 16 -38.02 11.01 1.71
C GLN A 16 -36.84 10.11 2.08
N ILE A 17 -35.86 9.96 1.19
CA ILE A 17 -34.64 9.18 1.42
C ILE A 17 -33.86 9.75 2.62
N GLU A 18 -33.70 11.08 2.70
CA GLU A 18 -33.01 11.71 3.84
C GLU A 18 -33.72 11.48 5.19
N LYS A 19 -35.06 11.44 5.18
CA LYS A 19 -35.84 11.11 6.40
C LYS A 19 -35.69 9.66 6.83
N GLU A 20 -35.60 8.75 5.87
CA GLU A 20 -35.54 7.30 6.13
C GLU A 20 -34.10 6.82 6.41
N TYR A 21 -33.12 7.31 5.68
CA TYR A 21 -31.72 6.83 5.71
C TYR A 21 -30.71 7.85 6.27
N GLY A 22 -31.14 9.07 6.61
CA GLY A 22 -30.30 10.13 7.14
C GLY A 22 -29.73 11.06 6.07
N LYS A 23 -29.24 12.24 6.53
CA LYS A 23 -28.60 13.22 5.65
C LYS A 23 -27.35 12.65 5.01
N GLY A 24 -27.18 12.89 3.71
CA GLY A 24 -26.03 12.40 2.94
C GLY A 24 -26.22 10.99 2.35
N ALA A 25 -27.40 10.36 2.52
CA ALA A 25 -27.72 9.09 1.87
C ALA A 25 -27.67 9.18 0.33
N VAL A 26 -28.03 10.34 -0.21
CA VAL A 26 -27.86 10.70 -1.64
C VAL A 26 -27.23 12.08 -1.73
N MET A 27 -26.20 12.21 -2.57
CA MET A 27 -25.50 13.48 -2.77
C MET A 27 -25.20 13.72 -4.25
N ARG A 28 -25.05 14.97 -4.64
CA ARG A 28 -24.60 15.32 -6.00
C ARG A 28 -23.08 15.26 -6.05
N LEU A 29 -22.51 14.49 -6.98
CA LEU A 29 -21.06 14.32 -7.13
C LEU A 29 -20.30 15.65 -7.41
N GLY A 30 -20.95 16.60 -8.07
CA GLY A 30 -20.37 17.90 -8.39
C GLY A 30 -20.50 18.95 -7.28
N ASP A 31 -21.12 18.64 -6.15
CA ASP A 31 -21.27 19.58 -5.05
C ASP A 31 -19.91 19.81 -4.37
N PRO A 32 -19.41 21.06 -4.25
CA PRO A 32 -18.13 21.37 -3.60
C PRO A 32 -18.04 20.85 -2.16
N ALA A 33 -19.17 20.84 -1.43
CA ALA A 33 -19.24 20.29 -0.07
C ALA A 33 -19.01 18.77 -0.01
N ASN A 34 -19.21 18.08 -1.14
CA ASN A 34 -19.10 16.62 -1.26
C ASN A 34 -17.92 16.18 -2.15
N ARG A 35 -16.98 17.06 -2.46
CA ARG A 35 -15.73 16.64 -3.09
C ARG A 35 -15.06 15.66 -2.17
N MET A 36 -15.09 14.39 -2.57
CA MET A 36 -14.39 13.31 -1.89
C MET A 36 -12.89 13.59 -2.01
N ASN A 37 -12.35 14.36 -1.06
CA ASN A 37 -10.92 14.48 -0.89
C ASN A 37 -10.45 13.10 -0.37
N VAL A 38 -9.85 12.30 -1.23
CA VAL A 38 -9.36 10.98 -0.84
C VAL A 38 -8.10 11.19 0.00
N GLU A 39 -8.23 11.06 1.31
CA GLU A 39 -7.08 11.03 2.20
C GLU A 39 -6.20 9.82 1.87
N THR A 40 -4.89 9.97 2.05
CA THR A 40 -3.91 8.95 1.74
C THR A 40 -2.94 8.68 2.89
N ILE A 41 -2.36 7.49 2.89
CA ILE A 41 -1.25 7.08 3.72
C ILE A 41 -0.02 7.01 2.81
N PRO A 42 1.04 7.79 3.06
CA PRO A 42 2.30 7.67 2.31
C PRO A 42 2.89 6.28 2.47
N THR A 43 3.62 5.86 1.45
CA THR A 43 4.21 4.52 1.41
C THR A 43 5.62 4.45 1.99
N GLY A 44 6.23 5.61 2.30
CA GLY A 44 7.64 5.72 2.67
C GLY A 44 8.59 5.76 1.47
N SER A 45 8.05 5.65 0.24
CA SER A 45 8.76 5.86 -1.03
C SER A 45 8.07 6.96 -1.82
N LEU A 46 8.80 8.05 -2.09
CA LEU A 46 8.26 9.18 -2.85
C LEU A 46 7.92 8.78 -4.29
N SER A 47 8.73 7.93 -4.92
CA SER A 47 8.46 7.42 -6.27
C SER A 47 7.17 6.59 -6.32
N LEU A 48 6.89 5.79 -5.28
CA LEU A 48 5.64 5.03 -5.20
C LEU A 48 4.44 5.95 -4.93
N ASP A 49 4.60 6.96 -4.07
CA ASP A 49 3.56 7.96 -3.79
C ASP A 49 3.18 8.74 -5.06
N ILE A 50 4.18 9.10 -5.90
CA ILE A 50 3.97 9.72 -7.21
C ILE A 50 3.28 8.74 -8.18
N ALA A 51 3.70 7.48 -8.21
CA ALA A 51 3.10 6.46 -9.07
C ALA A 51 1.62 6.19 -8.71
N LEU A 52 1.27 6.27 -7.43
CA LEU A 52 -0.11 6.17 -6.92
C LEU A 52 -0.97 7.40 -7.28
N GLY A 53 -0.36 8.55 -7.55
CA GLY A 53 -1.01 9.75 -8.10
C GLY A 53 -1.72 10.64 -7.10
N LEU A 54 -1.82 10.24 -5.83
CA LEU A 54 -2.45 11.00 -4.74
C LEU A 54 -1.51 11.17 -3.52
N GLY A 55 -0.24 10.80 -3.65
CA GLY A 55 0.73 10.89 -2.55
C GLY A 55 0.66 9.74 -1.54
N GLY A 56 0.09 8.60 -1.93
CA GLY A 56 0.02 7.42 -1.08
C GLY A 56 -1.13 6.47 -1.41
N ILE A 57 -1.31 5.45 -0.57
CA ILE A 57 -2.45 4.54 -0.66
C ILE A 57 -3.70 5.19 -0.07
N PRO A 58 -4.90 4.96 -0.65
CA PRO A 58 -6.12 5.62 -0.19
C PRO A 58 -6.58 5.08 1.17
N LYS A 59 -6.96 5.99 2.09
CA LYS A 59 -7.63 5.63 3.35
C LYS A 59 -9.02 5.05 3.10
N GLY A 60 -9.49 4.22 4.03
CA GLY A 60 -10.82 3.64 3.97
C GLY A 60 -11.01 2.66 2.80
N ARG A 61 -9.93 2.00 2.35
CA ARG A 61 -9.93 1.11 1.19
C ARG A 61 -9.16 -0.19 1.46
N VAL A 62 -9.48 -1.20 0.64
CA VAL A 62 -8.71 -2.44 0.56
C VAL A 62 -7.59 -2.25 -0.45
N VAL A 63 -6.37 -2.58 -0.04
CA VAL A 63 -5.16 -2.58 -0.87
C VAL A 63 -4.60 -4.00 -0.92
N GLU A 64 -4.18 -4.47 -2.08
CA GLU A 64 -3.46 -5.74 -2.25
C GLU A 64 -2.02 -5.45 -2.72
N ILE A 65 -1.05 -5.98 -2.00
CA ILE A 65 0.38 -5.95 -2.36
C ILE A 65 0.82 -7.38 -2.59
N TYR A 66 1.27 -7.69 -3.80
CA TYR A 66 1.65 -9.06 -4.15
C TYR A 66 2.95 -9.10 -4.95
N GLY A 67 3.56 -10.26 -5.02
CA GLY A 67 4.81 -10.51 -5.73
C GLY A 67 5.48 -11.79 -5.29
N PRO A 68 6.62 -12.14 -5.90
CA PRO A 68 7.43 -13.28 -5.50
C PRO A 68 7.89 -13.19 -4.05
N GLU A 69 8.36 -14.30 -3.52
CA GLU A 69 9.04 -14.33 -2.23
C GLU A 69 10.26 -13.39 -2.23
N SER A 70 10.56 -12.80 -1.08
CA SER A 70 11.69 -11.89 -0.89
C SER A 70 11.73 -10.68 -1.84
N SER A 71 10.58 -10.27 -2.40
CA SER A 71 10.48 -9.09 -3.28
C SER A 71 10.38 -7.76 -2.55
N GLY A 72 10.21 -7.76 -1.21
CA GLY A 72 10.10 -6.57 -0.37
C GLY A 72 8.67 -6.16 0.00
N LYS A 73 7.67 -7.04 -0.17
CA LYS A 73 6.26 -6.75 0.17
C LYS A 73 6.08 -6.31 1.62
N THR A 74 6.56 -7.12 2.57
CA THR A 74 6.50 -6.81 4.01
C THR A 74 7.27 -5.53 4.34
N THR A 75 8.42 -5.30 3.72
CA THR A 75 9.19 -4.06 3.89
C THR A 75 8.36 -2.82 3.51
N VAL A 76 7.71 -2.84 2.35
CA VAL A 76 6.86 -1.72 1.89
C VAL A 76 5.70 -1.48 2.85
N THR A 77 5.06 -2.54 3.37
CA THR A 77 3.96 -2.38 4.34
C THR A 77 4.42 -1.89 5.70
N LEU A 78 5.61 -2.29 6.17
CA LEU A 78 6.19 -1.76 7.40
C LEU A 78 6.51 -0.27 7.29
N HIS A 79 6.97 0.22 6.14
CA HIS A 79 7.11 1.65 5.89
C HIS A 79 5.75 2.37 5.96
N MET A 80 4.69 1.81 5.38
CA MET A 80 3.33 2.39 5.49
C MET A 80 2.87 2.49 6.95
N ILE A 81 3.13 1.45 7.76
CA ILE A 81 2.85 1.48 9.21
C ILE A 81 3.63 2.60 9.89
N ALA A 82 4.94 2.71 9.62
CA ALA A 82 5.78 3.77 10.18
C ALA A 82 5.25 5.16 9.81
N GLU A 83 4.81 5.38 8.57
CA GLU A 83 4.22 6.64 8.13
C GLU A 83 2.89 6.97 8.82
N VAL A 84 2.06 5.97 9.10
CA VAL A 84 0.83 6.12 9.90
C VAL A 84 1.18 6.54 11.32
N GLN A 85 2.10 5.84 11.98
CA GLN A 85 2.49 6.11 13.36
C GLN A 85 3.16 7.49 13.52
N LYS A 86 4.02 7.91 12.58
CA LYS A 86 4.62 9.27 12.56
C LYS A 86 3.58 10.39 12.54
N ARG A 87 2.39 10.12 12.01
CA ARG A 87 1.26 11.06 11.93
C ARG A 87 0.28 10.90 13.12
N GLY A 88 0.67 10.14 14.15
CA GLY A 88 -0.15 9.89 15.33
C GLY A 88 -1.26 8.86 15.14
N GLY A 89 -1.26 8.13 14.01
CA GLY A 89 -2.23 7.08 13.73
C GLY A 89 -1.87 5.74 14.40
N ILE A 90 -2.85 4.85 14.45
CA ILE A 90 -2.76 3.53 15.09
C ILE A 90 -2.71 2.45 14.02
N ALA A 91 -1.78 1.50 14.17
CA ALA A 91 -1.57 0.42 13.25
C ALA A 91 -1.76 -0.96 13.89
N GLY A 92 -2.37 -1.87 13.14
CA GLY A 92 -2.46 -3.30 13.45
C GLY A 92 -1.72 -4.15 12.44
N PHE A 93 -1.16 -5.27 12.90
CA PHE A 93 -0.47 -6.25 12.06
C PHE A 93 -0.97 -7.66 12.39
N ILE A 94 -1.51 -8.34 11.41
CA ILE A 94 -1.94 -9.74 11.50
C ILE A 94 -0.85 -10.60 10.89
N ASP A 95 -0.02 -11.17 11.73
CA ASP A 95 1.14 -12.00 11.36
C ASP A 95 0.72 -13.47 11.25
N ALA A 96 0.10 -13.83 10.14
CA ALA A 96 -0.35 -15.19 9.87
C ALA A 96 0.82 -16.12 9.44
N GLU A 97 1.96 -15.57 9.06
CA GLU A 97 3.18 -16.33 8.74
C GLU A 97 4.08 -16.55 9.97
N HIS A 98 3.82 -15.87 11.10
CA HIS A 98 4.64 -15.88 12.31
C HIS A 98 6.11 -15.49 12.05
N ALA A 99 6.33 -14.53 11.18
CA ALA A 99 7.65 -14.20 10.62
C ALA A 99 8.06 -12.73 10.80
N LEU A 100 7.28 -11.91 11.53
CA LEU A 100 7.63 -10.51 11.75
C LEU A 100 8.86 -10.40 12.67
N ASP A 101 9.93 -9.79 12.13
CA ASP A 101 11.11 -9.43 12.88
C ASP A 101 10.95 -8.03 13.53
N PRO A 102 10.85 -7.94 14.86
CA PRO A 102 10.68 -6.65 15.55
C PRO A 102 11.91 -5.76 15.45
N VAL A 103 13.12 -6.31 15.33
CA VAL A 103 14.35 -5.53 15.14
C VAL A 103 14.36 -4.87 13.78
N TYR A 104 13.99 -5.61 12.75
CA TYR A 104 13.87 -5.08 11.40
C TYR A 104 12.76 -4.01 11.31
N ALA A 105 11.60 -4.27 11.90
CA ALA A 105 10.50 -3.30 11.95
C ALA A 105 10.95 -1.97 12.61
N LYS A 106 11.65 -2.06 13.75
CA LYS A 106 12.21 -0.89 14.43
C LYS A 106 13.22 -0.12 13.58
N ASN A 107 14.10 -0.83 12.86
CA ASN A 107 15.08 -0.22 11.97
C ASN A 107 14.44 0.54 10.79
N ILE A 108 13.27 0.09 10.33
CA ILE A 108 12.47 0.79 9.31
C ILE A 108 11.80 2.05 9.86
N GLY A 109 11.67 2.16 11.18
CA GLY A 109 11.05 3.30 11.86
C GLY A 109 9.66 3.01 12.43
N VAL A 110 9.27 1.73 12.50
CA VAL A 110 8.04 1.33 13.19
C VAL A 110 8.24 1.49 14.70
N ASP A 111 7.30 2.15 15.34
CA ASP A 111 7.18 2.16 16.79
C ASP A 111 6.57 0.82 17.23
N ILE A 112 7.46 -0.12 17.60
CA ILE A 112 7.07 -1.48 17.95
C ILE A 112 6.31 -1.56 19.27
N ASP A 113 6.51 -0.59 20.19
CA ASP A 113 5.83 -0.55 21.47
C ASP A 113 4.34 -0.14 21.31
N ASN A 114 4.00 0.52 20.20
CA ASN A 114 2.66 0.95 19.85
C ASN A 114 2.09 0.24 18.60
N LEU A 115 2.69 -0.86 18.16
CA LEU A 115 2.15 -1.71 17.09
C LEU A 115 1.32 -2.85 17.70
N TYR A 116 0.04 -2.92 17.36
CA TYR A 116 -0.83 -4.02 17.77
C TYR A 116 -0.65 -5.21 16.83
N ILE A 117 -0.10 -6.31 17.35
CA ILE A 117 0.15 -7.55 16.60
C ILE A 117 -0.79 -8.67 17.04
N SER A 118 -1.25 -9.46 16.08
CA SER A 118 -1.98 -10.72 16.32
C SER A 118 -1.37 -11.83 15.48
N GLN A 119 -1.22 -13.01 16.08
CA GLN A 119 -0.76 -14.24 15.42
C GLN A 119 -1.87 -15.29 15.50
N PRO A 120 -2.80 -15.29 14.53
CA PRO A 120 -3.97 -16.15 14.55
C PRO A 120 -3.65 -17.61 14.19
N ASP A 121 -4.44 -18.55 14.72
CA ASP A 121 -4.29 -19.98 14.45
C ASP A 121 -4.86 -20.44 13.09
N ASN A 122 -5.81 -19.64 12.55
CA ASN A 122 -6.49 -19.96 11.28
C ASN A 122 -6.99 -18.69 10.58
N GLY A 123 -7.45 -18.85 9.34
CA GLY A 123 -7.90 -17.76 8.49
C GLY A 123 -9.15 -17.05 8.99
N GLU A 124 -10.11 -17.80 9.57
CA GLU A 124 -11.32 -17.23 10.17
C GLU A 124 -10.98 -16.30 11.31
N GLN A 125 -10.13 -16.76 12.25
CA GLN A 125 -9.69 -15.95 13.40
C GLN A 125 -8.96 -14.69 12.94
N ALA A 126 -8.04 -14.80 11.97
CA ALA A 126 -7.34 -13.66 11.39
C ALA A 126 -8.29 -12.58 10.87
N LEU A 127 -9.30 -12.99 10.12
CA LEU A 127 -10.25 -12.08 9.47
C LEU A 127 -11.29 -11.51 10.47
N GLU A 128 -11.67 -12.26 11.50
CA GLU A 128 -12.57 -11.79 12.58
C GLU A 128 -11.85 -10.77 13.47
N ILE A 129 -10.58 -11.00 13.82
CA ILE A 129 -9.75 -10.03 14.55
C ILE A 129 -9.60 -8.75 13.72
N THR A 130 -9.30 -8.89 12.43
CA THR A 130 -9.23 -7.75 11.51
C THR A 130 -10.54 -6.96 11.48
N GLU A 131 -11.68 -7.66 11.33
CA GLU A 131 -13.00 -7.02 11.33
C GLU A 131 -13.26 -6.26 12.63
N THR A 132 -12.91 -6.83 13.77
CA THR A 132 -13.07 -6.21 15.09
C THR A 132 -12.20 -4.96 15.24
N MET A 133 -10.94 -5.03 14.84
CA MET A 133 -10.04 -3.87 14.85
C MET A 133 -10.58 -2.73 13.96
N VAL A 134 -11.01 -3.05 12.76
CA VAL A 134 -11.58 -2.05 11.83
C VAL A 134 -12.88 -1.45 12.38
N ARG A 135 -13.77 -2.27 12.97
CA ARG A 135 -15.05 -1.80 13.58
C ARG A 135 -14.85 -0.85 14.74
N SER A 136 -13.74 -0.96 15.46
CA SER A 136 -13.46 -0.05 16.58
C SER A 136 -13.42 1.41 16.17
N GLY A 137 -13.08 1.68 14.87
CA GLY A 137 -12.88 3.03 14.34
C GLY A 137 -11.63 3.73 14.88
N ALA A 138 -10.81 3.03 15.68
CA ALA A 138 -9.61 3.58 16.30
C ALA A 138 -8.33 3.30 15.49
N VAL A 139 -8.37 2.34 14.56
CA VAL A 139 -7.20 1.88 13.80
C VAL A 139 -7.21 2.50 12.40
N ASP A 140 -6.10 3.09 11.98
CA ASP A 140 -5.95 3.73 10.66
C ASP A 140 -5.52 2.76 9.57
N ILE A 141 -4.68 1.78 9.92
CA ILE A 141 -4.19 0.75 9.01
C ILE A 141 -4.13 -0.62 9.70
N VAL A 142 -4.56 -1.66 8.99
CA VAL A 142 -4.33 -3.06 9.36
C VAL A 142 -3.64 -3.76 8.22
N VAL A 143 -2.49 -4.38 8.47
CA VAL A 143 -1.75 -5.21 7.50
C VAL A 143 -1.98 -6.68 7.84
N ILE A 144 -2.26 -7.50 6.83
CA ILE A 144 -2.38 -8.96 6.93
C ILE A 144 -1.26 -9.59 6.12
N ASP A 145 -0.34 -10.27 6.78
CA ASP A 145 0.81 -10.97 6.17
C ASP A 145 0.77 -12.46 6.49
N SER A 146 0.42 -13.31 5.56
CA SER A 146 -0.07 -13.07 4.23
C SER A 146 -1.36 -13.84 3.95
N VAL A 147 -2.08 -13.49 2.87
CA VAL A 147 -3.28 -14.23 2.43
C VAL A 147 -2.98 -15.73 2.21
N ALA A 148 -1.76 -16.06 1.76
CA ALA A 148 -1.36 -17.45 1.54
C ALA A 148 -1.39 -18.30 2.83
N ALA A 149 -1.18 -17.66 3.98
CA ALA A 149 -1.18 -18.30 5.30
C ALA A 149 -2.57 -18.32 5.98
N LEU A 150 -3.59 -17.70 5.38
CA LEU A 150 -4.96 -17.76 5.88
C LEU A 150 -5.61 -19.10 5.56
N VAL A 151 -5.21 -20.13 6.29
CA VAL A 151 -5.73 -21.49 6.13
C VAL A 151 -7.10 -21.58 6.83
N PRO A 152 -8.15 -22.06 6.15
CA PRO A 152 -9.45 -22.28 6.77
C PRO A 152 -9.37 -23.31 7.89
N LYS A 153 -10.16 -23.11 8.96
CA LYS A 153 -10.19 -24.02 10.10
C LYS A 153 -10.51 -25.45 9.70
N ASP A 154 -11.49 -25.65 8.83
CA ASP A 154 -11.87 -26.98 8.34
C ASP A 154 -10.72 -27.72 7.62
N GLU A 155 -9.81 -26.98 7.01
CA GLU A 155 -8.60 -27.53 6.38
C GLU A 155 -7.57 -27.94 7.43
N ILE A 156 -7.45 -27.18 8.52
CA ILE A 156 -6.53 -27.50 9.63
C ILE A 156 -7.02 -28.72 10.42
N ASP A 157 -8.34 -28.82 10.67
CA ASP A 157 -8.97 -29.89 11.42
C ASP A 157 -9.10 -31.19 10.59
N GLY A 158 -8.90 -31.12 9.26
CA GLY A 158 -8.96 -32.24 8.34
C GLY A 158 -7.74 -33.20 8.42
N ASN A 159 -7.85 -34.36 7.77
CA ASN A 159 -6.72 -35.30 7.70
C ASN A 159 -5.74 -34.89 6.59
N MET A 160 -4.47 -35.28 6.76
CA MET A 160 -3.46 -35.11 5.70
C MET A 160 -3.88 -35.87 4.43
N GLY A 161 -4.00 -35.15 3.33
CA GLY A 161 -4.42 -35.65 2.01
C GLY A 161 -5.88 -35.40 1.67
N ASP A 162 -6.68 -34.87 2.58
CA ASP A 162 -8.05 -34.41 2.27
C ASP A 162 -8.02 -33.25 1.25
N THR A 163 -9.00 -33.24 0.36
CA THR A 163 -9.10 -32.19 -0.65
C THR A 163 -10.03 -31.07 -0.20
N HIS A 164 -9.48 -29.88 0.03
CA HIS A 164 -10.23 -28.69 0.48
C HIS A 164 -10.35 -27.63 -0.61
N VAL A 165 -10.76 -28.03 -1.81
CA VAL A 165 -10.81 -27.13 -2.98
C VAL A 165 -11.72 -25.93 -2.73
N GLY A 166 -11.15 -24.72 -2.81
CA GLY A 166 -11.88 -23.47 -2.82
C GLY A 166 -12.34 -22.95 -1.46
N LEU A 167 -12.03 -23.60 -0.33
CA LEU A 167 -12.40 -23.12 1.01
C LEU A 167 -11.80 -21.73 1.28
N GLN A 168 -10.51 -21.54 1.06
CA GLN A 168 -9.84 -20.24 1.23
C GLN A 168 -10.47 -19.16 0.36
N ALA A 169 -10.83 -19.46 -0.89
CA ALA A 169 -11.47 -18.49 -1.79
C ALA A 169 -12.88 -18.11 -1.32
N ARG A 170 -13.63 -19.04 -0.71
CA ARG A 170 -14.94 -18.77 -0.09
C ARG A 170 -14.79 -17.89 1.14
N LEU A 171 -13.84 -18.21 2.02
CA LEU A 171 -13.51 -17.46 3.23
C LEU A 171 -13.15 -16.01 2.87
N MET A 172 -12.23 -15.80 1.93
CA MET A 172 -11.84 -14.48 1.45
C MET A 172 -13.02 -13.70 0.83
N SER A 173 -13.87 -14.37 0.06
CA SER A 173 -15.05 -13.73 -0.54
C SER A 173 -16.05 -13.28 0.51
N GLN A 174 -16.28 -14.07 1.55
CA GLN A 174 -17.15 -13.74 2.67
C GLN A 174 -16.59 -12.58 3.50
N ALA A 175 -15.32 -12.65 3.87
CA ALA A 175 -14.66 -11.64 4.67
C ALA A 175 -14.64 -10.27 3.96
N LEU A 176 -14.25 -10.23 2.69
CA LEU A 176 -14.18 -8.98 1.93
C LEU A 176 -15.54 -8.31 1.73
N ARG A 177 -16.63 -9.08 1.61
CA ARG A 177 -17.99 -8.51 1.61
C ARG A 177 -18.32 -7.79 2.91
N LYS A 178 -17.94 -8.36 4.06
CA LYS A 178 -18.16 -7.75 5.37
C LYS A 178 -17.23 -6.55 5.59
N LEU A 179 -15.93 -6.75 5.35
CA LEU A 179 -14.89 -5.76 5.62
C LEU A 179 -15.06 -4.49 4.79
N THR A 180 -15.40 -4.59 3.50
CA THR A 180 -15.45 -3.43 2.60
C THR A 180 -16.42 -2.35 3.09
N ALA A 181 -17.58 -2.76 3.61
CA ALA A 181 -18.58 -1.82 4.13
C ALA A 181 -18.12 -1.11 5.42
N VAL A 182 -17.39 -1.83 6.28
CA VAL A 182 -16.89 -1.28 7.56
C VAL A 182 -15.68 -0.39 7.32
N ILE A 183 -14.72 -0.85 6.51
CA ILE A 183 -13.50 -0.14 6.10
C ILE A 183 -13.83 1.27 5.59
N SER A 184 -14.82 1.39 4.70
CA SER A 184 -15.23 2.68 4.14
C SER A 184 -15.84 3.62 5.19
N LYS A 185 -16.54 3.08 6.20
CA LYS A 185 -17.19 3.87 7.26
C LYS A 185 -16.21 4.35 8.32
N THR A 186 -15.21 3.54 8.65
CA THR A 186 -14.22 3.82 9.70
C THR A 186 -12.98 4.53 9.19
N ASN A 187 -12.87 4.74 7.87
CA ASN A 187 -11.70 5.31 7.20
C ASN A 187 -10.38 4.52 7.46
N CYS A 188 -10.50 3.27 7.92
CA CYS A 188 -9.37 2.36 8.14
C CYS A 188 -8.94 1.75 6.81
N THR A 189 -7.64 1.65 6.55
CA THR A 189 -7.10 0.96 5.37
C THR A 189 -6.69 -0.46 5.73
N VAL A 190 -7.12 -1.45 4.94
CA VAL A 190 -6.68 -2.84 5.12
C VAL A 190 -5.80 -3.25 3.95
N VAL A 191 -4.56 -3.60 4.26
CA VAL A 191 -3.54 -4.03 3.30
C VAL A 191 -3.37 -5.53 3.40
N PHE A 192 -3.64 -6.23 2.30
CA PHE A 192 -3.41 -7.67 2.17
C PHE A 192 -2.11 -7.90 1.42
N ILE A 193 -1.14 -8.53 2.08
CA ILE A 193 0.04 -9.07 1.42
C ILE A 193 -0.33 -10.42 0.81
N ASN A 194 0.06 -10.67 -0.44
CA ASN A 194 -0.27 -11.89 -1.14
C ASN A 194 0.95 -12.47 -1.87
N GLN A 195 0.95 -13.77 -2.03
CA GLN A 195 1.97 -14.50 -2.76
C GLN A 195 1.48 -14.85 -4.17
N LEU A 196 2.43 -15.04 -5.07
CA LEU A 196 2.17 -15.56 -6.42
C LEU A 196 2.25 -17.07 -6.42
N ARG A 197 1.38 -17.69 -7.21
CA ARG A 197 1.39 -19.10 -7.56
C ARG A 197 1.32 -19.23 -9.08
N GLU A 198 1.88 -20.27 -9.60
CA GLU A 198 1.79 -20.58 -11.03
C GLU A 198 0.63 -21.54 -11.30
N LYS A 199 -0.15 -21.23 -12.29
CA LYS A 199 -1.17 -22.14 -12.81
C LYS A 199 -0.54 -23.12 -13.79
N VAL A 200 -0.66 -24.41 -13.50
CA VAL A 200 -0.23 -25.47 -14.41
C VAL A 200 -1.11 -25.48 -15.67
N GLY A 201 -0.50 -25.63 -16.84
CA GLY A 201 -1.22 -25.83 -18.12
C GLY A 201 -1.69 -24.55 -18.83
N VAL A 202 -1.24 -23.36 -18.40
CA VAL A 202 -1.54 -22.11 -19.11
C VAL A 202 -0.62 -21.97 -20.32
N MET A 203 -1.15 -22.19 -21.54
CA MET A 203 -0.39 -22.06 -22.81
C MET A 203 -0.33 -20.60 -23.33
N PHE A 204 -1.27 -19.74 -22.94
CA PHE A 204 -1.35 -18.35 -23.36
C PHE A 204 -1.65 -17.42 -22.19
N GLY A 205 -1.00 -16.24 -22.16
CA GLY A 205 -1.13 -15.26 -21.07
C GLY A 205 -0.18 -15.52 -19.90
N SER A 206 -0.34 -14.78 -18.79
CA SER A 206 0.48 -14.98 -17.61
C SER A 206 -0.01 -16.18 -16.77
N PRO A 207 0.84 -17.17 -16.49
CA PRO A 207 0.51 -18.27 -15.58
C PRO A 207 0.36 -17.82 -14.14
N GLU A 208 0.91 -16.66 -13.77
CA GLU A 208 0.92 -16.17 -12.39
C GLU A 208 -0.48 -15.79 -11.89
N THR A 209 -0.78 -16.20 -10.68
CA THR A 209 -2.01 -15.84 -9.98
C THR A 209 -1.74 -15.66 -8.50
N THR A 210 -2.54 -14.82 -7.84
CA THR A 210 -2.49 -14.64 -6.39
C THR A 210 -3.33 -15.69 -5.68
N THR A 211 -3.00 -16.03 -4.41
CA THR A 211 -3.77 -16.94 -3.56
C THR A 211 -5.08 -16.32 -3.10
N GLY A 212 -5.97 -17.12 -2.48
CA GLY A 212 -7.26 -16.62 -1.95
C GLY A 212 -8.34 -16.35 -2.99
N GLY A 213 -8.17 -16.86 -4.23
CA GLY A 213 -9.15 -16.75 -5.30
C GLY A 213 -9.18 -15.38 -6.00
N ARG A 214 -10.38 -14.98 -6.47
CA ARG A 214 -10.55 -13.73 -7.26
C ARG A 214 -11.05 -12.55 -6.45
N ALA A 215 -11.46 -12.74 -5.20
CA ALA A 215 -12.16 -11.74 -4.42
C ALA A 215 -11.33 -10.45 -4.23
N LEU A 216 -10.06 -10.54 -3.86
CA LEU A 216 -9.17 -9.39 -3.72
C LEU A 216 -9.01 -8.61 -5.02
N LYS A 217 -8.97 -9.26 -6.18
CA LYS A 217 -8.90 -8.59 -7.49
C LYS A 217 -10.07 -7.65 -7.73
N PHE A 218 -11.25 -7.97 -7.20
CA PHE A 218 -12.45 -7.15 -7.34
C PHE A 218 -12.57 -6.10 -6.22
N TYR A 219 -12.37 -6.49 -4.97
CA TYR A 219 -12.60 -5.63 -3.81
C TYR A 219 -11.50 -4.59 -3.59
N SER A 220 -10.24 -4.90 -3.90
CA SER A 220 -9.15 -3.94 -3.77
C SER A 220 -9.35 -2.70 -4.63
N SER A 221 -9.09 -1.53 -4.06
CA SER A 221 -9.03 -0.26 -4.78
C SER A 221 -7.69 -0.03 -5.44
N VAL A 222 -6.62 -0.51 -4.81
CA VAL A 222 -5.24 -0.46 -5.31
C VAL A 222 -4.66 -1.87 -5.28
N ARG A 223 -3.90 -2.23 -6.32
CA ARG A 223 -3.11 -3.46 -6.41
C ARG A 223 -1.70 -3.13 -6.85
N LEU A 224 -0.72 -3.57 -6.08
CA LEU A 224 0.70 -3.34 -6.31
C LEU A 224 1.41 -4.66 -6.55
N ASP A 225 2.10 -4.75 -7.69
CA ASP A 225 2.99 -5.88 -8.03
C ASP A 225 4.44 -5.48 -7.70
N VAL A 226 5.03 -6.16 -6.71
CA VAL A 226 6.36 -5.86 -6.17
C VAL A 226 7.36 -6.88 -6.69
N ARG A 227 8.39 -6.42 -7.40
CA ARG A 227 9.39 -7.27 -8.03
C ARG A 227 10.81 -6.78 -7.72
N ARG A 228 11.70 -7.69 -7.33
CA ARG A 228 13.13 -7.44 -7.34
C ARG A 228 13.62 -7.39 -8.81
N ILE A 229 14.38 -6.35 -9.17
CA ILE A 229 14.95 -6.18 -10.51
C ILE A 229 16.39 -6.69 -10.52
N GLU A 230 17.20 -6.17 -9.56
CA GLU A 230 18.62 -6.49 -9.46
C GLU A 230 19.08 -6.45 -8.00
N SER A 231 20.26 -7.03 -7.75
CA SER A 231 20.90 -6.97 -6.43
C SER A 231 21.91 -5.83 -6.38
N ILE A 232 21.86 -5.04 -5.31
CA ILE A 232 22.81 -3.97 -5.05
C ILE A 232 24.03 -4.58 -4.34
N LYS A 233 25.20 -4.34 -4.90
CA LYS A 233 26.46 -4.88 -4.36
C LYS A 233 27.41 -3.77 -3.94
N GLN A 234 28.08 -3.96 -2.81
CA GLN A 234 29.17 -3.13 -2.35
C GLN A 234 30.34 -4.03 -1.94
N ASN A 235 31.53 -3.77 -2.49
CA ASN A 235 32.74 -4.57 -2.23
C ASN A 235 32.56 -6.09 -2.46
N GLY A 236 31.69 -6.46 -3.43
CA GLY A 236 31.40 -7.86 -3.75
C GLY A 236 30.26 -8.50 -2.95
N GLU A 237 29.82 -7.88 -1.86
CA GLU A 237 28.71 -8.35 -1.03
C GLU A 237 27.37 -7.74 -1.48
N VAL A 238 26.29 -8.53 -1.40
CA VAL A 238 24.93 -8.05 -1.67
C VAL A 238 24.39 -7.32 -0.44
N ILE A 239 24.18 -6.03 -0.55
CA ILE A 239 23.72 -5.15 0.54
C ILE A 239 22.26 -4.72 0.43
N GLY A 240 21.61 -5.02 -0.68
CA GLY A 240 20.23 -4.64 -0.93
C GLY A 240 19.74 -5.08 -2.31
N ASN A 241 18.52 -4.68 -2.63
CA ASN A 241 17.90 -4.98 -3.92
C ASN A 241 17.27 -3.71 -4.51
N ARG A 242 17.41 -3.51 -5.80
CA ARG A 242 16.57 -2.60 -6.59
C ARG A 242 15.23 -3.26 -6.79
N THR A 243 14.17 -2.59 -6.39
CA THR A 243 12.80 -3.09 -6.40
C THR A 243 11.95 -2.23 -7.30
N ARG A 244 11.12 -2.87 -8.13
CA ARG A 244 10.09 -2.23 -8.93
C ARG A 244 8.73 -2.54 -8.34
N VAL A 245 7.90 -1.52 -8.17
CA VAL A 245 6.49 -1.64 -7.81
C VAL A 245 5.65 -1.12 -8.96
N LYS A 246 4.83 -2.00 -9.54
CA LYS A 246 3.88 -1.63 -10.59
C LYS A 246 2.49 -1.45 -10.00
N VAL A 247 1.88 -0.31 -10.23
CA VAL A 247 0.48 -0.04 -9.89
C VAL A 247 -0.42 -0.70 -10.93
N VAL A 248 -0.84 -1.94 -10.66
CA VAL A 248 -1.61 -2.76 -11.63
C VAL A 248 -3.08 -2.36 -11.66
N LYS A 249 -3.61 -1.90 -10.53
CA LYS A 249 -4.98 -1.40 -10.38
C LYS A 249 -4.99 -0.19 -9.47
N ASN A 250 -5.73 0.83 -9.86
CA ASN A 250 -5.97 2.00 -9.04
C ASN A 250 -7.37 2.56 -9.38
N LYS A 251 -8.24 2.68 -8.38
CA LYS A 251 -9.60 3.22 -8.54
C LYS A 251 -9.68 4.72 -8.24
N VAL A 252 -8.60 5.31 -7.73
CA VAL A 252 -8.58 6.73 -7.28
C VAL A 252 -7.66 7.61 -8.13
N ALA A 253 -6.81 7.01 -8.98
CA ALA A 253 -5.95 7.70 -9.94
C ALA A 253 -5.63 6.79 -11.14
N PRO A 254 -5.03 7.28 -12.24
CA PRO A 254 -4.64 6.48 -13.38
C PRO A 254 -3.65 5.37 -13.00
N PRO A 255 -3.93 4.09 -13.31
CA PRO A 255 -3.07 2.95 -13.02
C PRO A 255 -1.90 2.81 -14.02
N PHE A 256 -1.14 1.70 -13.88
CA PHE A 256 -0.06 1.22 -14.75
C PHE A 256 1.24 2.02 -14.70
N LYS A 257 1.39 2.89 -13.70
CA LYS A 257 2.67 3.53 -13.40
C LYS A 257 3.59 2.58 -12.64
N ASN A 258 4.89 2.82 -12.76
CA ASN A 258 5.93 2.08 -12.03
C ASN A 258 6.66 3.04 -11.10
N ALA A 259 7.10 2.50 -9.96
CA ALA A 259 8.06 3.12 -9.07
C ALA A 259 9.26 2.17 -8.92
N GLU A 260 10.47 2.71 -8.85
CA GLU A 260 11.69 1.94 -8.64
C GLU A 260 12.51 2.59 -7.55
N PHE A 261 12.87 1.81 -6.54
CA PHE A 261 13.67 2.26 -5.41
C PHE A 261 14.52 1.13 -4.84
N ASP A 262 15.51 1.50 -4.05
CA ASP A 262 16.39 0.55 -3.38
C ASP A 262 15.81 0.14 -2.04
N ILE A 263 15.81 -1.17 -1.76
CA ILE A 263 15.59 -1.73 -0.42
C ILE A 263 16.93 -2.24 0.09
N MET A 264 17.42 -1.60 1.16
CA MET A 264 18.70 -1.96 1.80
C MET A 264 18.43 -2.98 2.92
N PHE A 265 19.25 -4.02 2.99
CA PHE A 265 19.08 -5.05 4.02
C PHE A 265 19.27 -4.46 5.42
N GLY A 266 18.35 -4.81 6.32
CA GLY A 266 18.33 -4.29 7.68
C GLY A 266 17.92 -2.83 7.86
N GLN A 267 17.71 -2.06 6.77
CA GLN A 267 17.37 -0.62 6.82
C GLN A 267 16.08 -0.25 6.09
N GLY A 268 15.60 -1.11 5.19
CA GLY A 268 14.39 -0.84 4.40
C GLY A 268 14.64 0.04 3.17
N ILE A 269 13.65 0.83 2.77
CA ILE A 269 13.69 1.69 1.59
C ILE A 269 14.72 2.80 1.79
N SER A 270 15.62 2.98 0.82
CA SER A 270 16.59 4.08 0.79
C SER A 270 15.90 5.38 0.39
N ARG A 271 15.48 6.19 1.37
CA ARG A 271 14.81 7.47 1.14
C ARG A 271 15.67 8.43 0.29
N GLU A 272 16.94 8.58 0.65
CA GLU A 272 17.87 9.49 -0.05
C GLU A 272 18.11 9.01 -1.48
N GLY A 273 18.14 7.68 -1.71
CA GLY A 273 18.27 7.10 -3.04
C GLY A 273 17.04 7.36 -3.92
N ASP A 274 15.85 7.22 -3.35
CA ASP A 274 14.57 7.47 -4.03
C ASP A 274 14.44 8.95 -4.40
N ILE A 275 14.71 9.86 -3.45
CA ILE A 275 14.70 11.32 -3.69
C ILE A 275 15.73 11.72 -4.74
N LEU A 276 16.96 11.19 -4.66
CA LEU A 276 18.04 11.49 -5.60
C LEU A 276 17.67 11.10 -7.03
N ASP A 277 17.17 9.88 -7.21
CA ASP A 277 16.79 9.38 -8.53
C ASP A 277 15.68 10.27 -9.13
N LEU A 278 14.62 10.56 -8.38
CA LEU A 278 13.55 11.45 -8.81
C LEU A 278 14.03 12.87 -9.11
N ALA A 279 14.88 13.42 -8.25
CA ALA A 279 15.42 14.78 -8.43
C ALA A 279 16.31 14.88 -9.67
N ALA A 280 17.08 13.84 -9.96
CA ALA A 280 17.92 13.78 -11.16
C ALA A 280 17.10 13.63 -12.44
N ASP A 281 16.08 12.76 -12.41
CA ASP A 281 15.20 12.51 -13.56
C ASP A 281 14.35 13.76 -13.92
N ASN A 282 14.09 14.62 -12.93
CA ASN A 282 13.28 15.83 -13.11
C ASN A 282 14.13 17.13 -13.11
N ASN A 283 15.46 17.02 -13.23
CA ASN A 283 16.40 18.16 -13.29
C ASN A 283 16.35 19.09 -12.05
N VAL A 284 15.86 18.66 -10.92
CA VAL A 284 16.01 19.35 -9.62
C VAL A 284 17.47 19.25 -9.16
N ILE A 285 18.07 18.08 -9.31
CA ILE A 285 19.52 17.85 -9.22
C ILE A 285 20.02 17.62 -10.64
N ILE A 286 21.04 18.37 -11.05
CA ILE A 286 21.61 18.25 -12.39
C ILE A 286 22.67 17.15 -12.39
N LYS A 287 22.47 16.13 -13.21
CA LYS A 287 23.44 15.07 -13.45
C LYS A 287 24.22 15.34 -14.73
N SER A 288 25.53 15.50 -14.62
CA SER A 288 26.46 15.67 -15.75
C SER A 288 27.58 14.65 -15.66
N GLY A 289 27.50 13.62 -16.51
CA GLY A 289 28.40 12.46 -16.42
C GLY A 289 28.26 11.77 -15.07
N ALA A 290 29.35 11.68 -14.31
CA ALA A 290 29.37 11.11 -12.97
C ALA A 290 29.04 12.13 -11.87
N TRP A 291 28.93 13.41 -12.18
CA TRP A 291 28.74 14.47 -11.19
C TRP A 291 27.29 14.86 -11.01
N TYR A 292 26.91 15.08 -9.75
CA TYR A 292 25.62 15.61 -9.35
C TYR A 292 25.82 17.02 -8.80
N THR A 293 24.97 17.96 -9.24
CA THR A 293 25.04 19.38 -8.89
C THR A 293 23.68 19.86 -8.42
N TYR A 294 23.65 20.58 -7.31
CA TYR A 294 22.45 21.20 -6.76
C TYR A 294 22.73 22.67 -6.43
N ASN A 295 21.86 23.58 -6.85
CA ASN A 295 22.01 25.05 -6.71
C ASN A 295 23.39 25.58 -7.17
N GLY A 296 23.98 24.96 -8.21
CA GLY A 296 25.30 25.35 -8.75
C GLY A 296 26.51 24.73 -8.04
N GLU A 297 26.30 24.00 -6.94
CA GLU A 297 27.34 23.33 -6.18
C GLU A 297 27.39 21.83 -6.49
N ARG A 298 28.59 21.26 -6.61
CA ARG A 298 28.80 19.82 -6.76
C ARG A 298 28.55 19.12 -5.42
N ILE A 299 27.53 18.24 -5.36
CA ILE A 299 27.14 17.54 -4.15
C ILE A 299 27.64 16.09 -4.09
N GLY A 300 28.15 15.54 -5.18
CA GLY A 300 28.76 14.21 -5.18
C GLY A 300 29.20 13.76 -6.56
N GLN A 301 30.19 12.84 -6.57
CA GLN A 301 30.59 12.09 -7.75
C GLN A 301 30.11 10.65 -7.62
N GLY A 302 29.22 10.23 -8.51
CA GLY A 302 28.54 8.94 -8.45
C GLY A 302 27.33 8.96 -7.52
N ARG A 303 26.40 8.01 -7.76
CA ARG A 303 25.12 7.92 -7.07
C ARG A 303 25.29 7.69 -5.56
N GLU A 304 26.17 6.78 -5.17
CA GLU A 304 26.35 6.40 -3.75
C GLU A 304 26.95 7.55 -2.91
N ASN A 305 27.93 8.27 -3.44
CA ASN A 305 28.49 9.44 -2.74
C ASN A 305 27.46 10.56 -2.61
N THR A 306 26.60 10.73 -3.61
CA THR A 306 25.51 11.74 -3.56
C THR A 306 24.42 11.35 -2.58
N LYS A 307 24.07 10.07 -2.49
CA LYS A 307 23.18 9.55 -1.45
C LYS A 307 23.74 9.82 -0.06
N GLN A 308 25.03 9.56 0.14
CA GLN A 308 25.69 9.83 1.42
C GLN A 308 25.68 11.32 1.74
N TYR A 309 25.94 12.19 0.77
CA TYR A 309 25.83 13.63 0.95
C TYR A 309 24.43 14.05 1.42
N LEU A 310 23.36 13.54 0.79
CA LEU A 310 21.98 13.85 1.20
C LEU A 310 21.66 13.32 2.60
N LYS A 311 22.23 12.19 2.99
CA LYS A 311 22.10 11.63 4.33
C LYS A 311 22.80 12.49 5.39
N ASP A 312 24.00 13.01 5.06
CA ASP A 312 24.79 13.87 5.95
C ASP A 312 24.26 15.31 6.00
N ASN A 313 23.42 15.70 5.02
CA ASN A 313 22.81 17.03 4.89
C ASN A 313 21.27 16.92 4.83
N PRO A 314 20.58 16.60 5.95
CA PRO A 314 19.12 16.37 5.96
C PRO A 314 18.31 17.57 5.47
N ASN A 315 18.77 18.80 5.76
CA ASN A 315 18.08 20.03 5.31
C ASN A 315 18.04 20.12 3.78
N VAL A 316 19.16 19.76 3.12
CA VAL A 316 19.21 19.72 1.64
C VAL A 316 18.31 18.63 1.10
N CYS A 317 18.29 17.46 1.75
CA CYS A 317 17.43 16.36 1.37
C CYS A 317 15.94 16.75 1.44
N VAL A 318 15.51 17.41 2.51
CA VAL A 318 14.12 17.92 2.67
C VAL A 318 13.79 18.98 1.63
N GLU A 319 14.72 19.91 1.35
CA GLU A 319 14.50 20.94 0.31
C GLU A 319 14.33 20.33 -1.08
N VAL A 320 15.19 19.35 -1.42
CA VAL A 320 15.09 18.64 -2.70
C VAL A 320 13.79 17.84 -2.79
N GLU A 321 13.40 17.14 -1.72
CA GLU A 321 12.12 16.42 -1.66
C GLU A 321 10.94 17.37 -1.85
N GLY A 322 10.93 18.53 -1.18
CA GLY A 322 9.88 19.55 -1.33
C GLY A 322 9.73 19.98 -2.79
N LYS A 323 10.84 20.31 -3.47
CA LYS A 323 10.82 20.68 -4.89
C LYS A 323 10.27 19.56 -5.80
N VAL A 324 10.62 18.31 -5.51
CA VAL A 324 10.07 17.15 -6.25
C VAL A 324 8.57 17.02 -5.98
N ARG A 325 8.10 17.15 -4.72
CA ARG A 325 6.67 17.09 -4.38
C ARG A 325 5.87 18.18 -5.10
N GLU A 326 6.38 19.41 -5.15
CA GLU A 326 5.74 20.52 -5.88
C GLU A 326 5.56 20.21 -7.38
N LEU A 327 6.58 19.64 -8.04
CA LEU A 327 6.52 19.25 -9.45
C LEU A 327 5.38 18.26 -9.75
N PHE A 328 5.06 17.41 -8.81
CA PHE A 328 4.02 16.38 -8.95
C PHE A 328 2.70 16.76 -8.28
N ASN A 329 2.57 17.99 -7.76
CA ASN A 329 1.39 18.48 -7.02
C ASN A 329 0.98 17.56 -5.87
N LEU A 330 1.97 16.98 -5.17
CA LEU A 330 1.72 16.15 -4.00
C LEU A 330 1.57 17.04 -2.76
N PRO A 331 0.75 16.63 -1.77
CA PRO A 331 0.68 17.31 -0.48
C PRO A 331 2.04 17.24 0.25
N GLU A 332 2.30 18.26 1.08
CA GLU A 332 3.48 18.31 1.97
C GLU A 332 3.51 17.18 3.00
#